data_9f999c9114bf1c7cb4842b3793965eb0
#
_entry.id   9f999c9114bf1c7cb4842b3793965eb0
#
_cell.length_a   1.000
_cell.length_b   1.000
_cell.length_c   1.000
_cell.angle_alpha   90.00
_cell.angle_beta   90.00
_cell.angle_gamma   90.00
#
_symmetry.space_group_name_H-M   'P 1'
#
loop_
_entity.id
_entity.type
_entity.pdbx_description
1 polymer ?
#
loop_
_entity_poly.entity_id
_entity_poly.type
_entity_poly.pdbx_seq_one_letter_code
_entity_poly.pdbx_strand_id
1 'polypeptide(L)'
;MEQKQKRRKATARKTGTIEKVEEYVCKHLAEQVTLHAVAEYCGVSVSTITQTFQKRLGTTFHQYLTQQRMKAADELIRTETPLEEVGRMVGYTDHSTFYRAFHQSFGMSPREYRREIQAKEGG
;
A
#
# COMPACT_ATOMS: atom_id res chain seq x y z
N MET A 1 10.94 15.66 -22.19
CA MET A 1 11.06 15.63 -21.73
C MET A 1 11.64 15.51 -20.70
N GLU A 2 12.17 15.36 -20.38
CA GLU A 2 12.76 15.30 -19.37
C GLU A 2 12.21 16.00 -18.37
N GLN A 3 11.58 16.71 -18.45
CA GLN A 3 10.94 17.39 -17.62
C GLN A 3 10.58 16.69 -16.44
N LYS A 4 10.15 15.55 -16.42
CA LYS A 4 9.84 14.86 -15.35
C LYS A 4 10.90 14.73 -14.40
N GLN A 5 12.03 14.38 -14.74
CA GLN A 5 13.09 14.23 -13.89
C GLN A 5 13.45 15.48 -13.25
N LYS A 6 13.62 16.48 -13.89
CA LYS A 6 13.93 17.67 -13.35
C LYS A 6 12.99 18.13 -12.36
N ARG A 7 11.79 18.09 -12.65
CA ARG A 7 10.83 18.51 -11.78
C ARG A 7 10.91 17.78 -10.52
N ARG A 8 11.15 16.57 -10.56
CA ARG A 8 11.24 15.78 -9.43
C ARG A 8 12.23 16.30 -8.48
N LYS A 9 13.32 16.71 -8.90
CA LYS A 9 14.31 17.21 -8.09
C LYS A 9 13.83 18.41 -7.39
N ALA A 10 13.30 19.34 -8.05
CA ALA A 10 12.88 20.55 -7.49
C ALA A 10 11.82 20.37 -6.43
N THR A 11 10.85 19.56 -6.69
CA THR A 11 9.78 19.41 -5.74
C THR A 11 10.12 18.47 -4.63
N ALA A 12 11.10 17.71 -4.77
CA ALA A 12 11.49 16.75 -3.77
C ALA A 12 11.55 17.35 -2.40
N ARG A 13 11.98 18.57 -2.24
CA ARG A 13 12.05 19.14 -1.00
C ARG A 13 10.72 19.27 -0.33
N LYS A 14 9.74 19.74 -0.95
CA LYS A 14 8.45 19.91 -0.40
C LYS A 14 7.68 18.66 -0.26
N THR A 15 7.60 17.86 -1.25
CA THR A 15 6.79 16.68 -1.20
C THR A 15 7.66 15.47 -1.03
N GLY A 16 8.94 15.65 -0.86
CA GLY A 16 9.88 14.56 -0.78
C GLY A 16 9.55 13.50 0.24
N THR A 17 8.99 13.90 1.38
CA THR A 17 8.71 12.94 2.42
C THR A 17 7.66 11.92 1.96
N ILE A 18 6.57 12.40 1.40
CA ILE A 18 5.52 11.51 0.94
C ILE A 18 6.07 10.61 -0.18
N GLU A 19 6.79 11.17 -1.12
CA GLU A 19 7.35 10.40 -2.21
C GLU A 19 8.32 9.33 -1.74
N LYS A 20 9.12 9.63 -0.73
CA LYS A 20 10.05 8.67 -0.21
C LYS A 20 9.30 7.56 0.55
N VAL A 21 8.22 7.91 1.22
CA VAL A 21 7.42 6.93 1.92
C VAL A 21 6.82 5.98 0.89
N GLU A 22 6.29 6.51 -0.20
CA GLU A 22 5.70 5.70 -1.24
C GLU A 22 6.72 4.74 -1.82
N GLU A 23 7.91 5.22 -2.05
CA GLU A 23 8.97 4.44 -2.61
C GLU A 23 9.35 3.29 -1.67
N TYR A 24 9.49 3.58 -0.40
CA TYR A 24 9.85 2.59 0.58
C TYR A 24 8.75 1.52 0.71
N VAL A 25 7.51 1.97 0.81
CA VAL A 25 6.39 1.06 0.98
C VAL A 25 6.25 0.15 -0.25
N CYS A 26 6.43 0.70 -1.42
CA CYS A 26 6.32 -0.06 -2.64
C CYS A 26 7.36 -1.18 -2.70
N LYS A 27 8.58 -0.89 -2.27
CA LYS A 27 9.64 -1.87 -2.31
C LYS A 27 9.53 -2.92 -1.23
N HIS A 28 8.95 -2.58 -0.10
CA HIS A 28 8.94 -3.47 1.04
C HIS A 28 7.55 -3.95 1.47
N LEU A 29 6.59 -3.83 0.58
CA LEU A 29 5.21 -4.13 0.93
C LEU A 29 5.00 -5.51 1.54
N ALA A 30 5.70 -6.50 1.04
CA ALA A 30 5.56 -7.85 1.53
C ALA A 30 6.27 -8.11 2.85
N GLU A 31 6.98 -7.12 3.36
CA GLU A 31 7.72 -7.27 4.60
C GLU A 31 7.03 -6.54 5.74
N GLN A 32 7.61 -6.60 6.91
CA GLN A 32 7.07 -5.88 8.04
C GLN A 32 7.51 -4.44 7.88
N VAL A 33 6.59 -3.56 7.57
CA VAL A 33 6.90 -2.14 7.39
C VAL A 33 6.54 -1.43 8.70
N THR A 34 7.53 -0.84 9.36
CA THR A 34 7.29 -0.12 10.60
C THR A 34 7.47 1.37 10.37
N LEU A 35 6.78 2.16 11.18
CA LEU A 35 6.86 3.60 11.07
C LEU A 35 8.29 4.07 11.34
N HIS A 36 9.00 3.40 12.22
CA HIS A 36 10.37 3.72 12.54
C HIS A 36 11.27 3.52 11.30
N ALA A 37 11.14 2.41 10.64
CA ALA A 37 11.93 2.12 9.46
C ALA A 37 11.66 3.13 8.35
N VAL A 38 10.40 3.51 8.19
CA VAL A 38 10.03 4.46 7.17
C VAL A 38 10.64 5.83 7.49
N ALA A 39 10.55 6.24 8.75
CA ALA A 39 11.09 7.53 9.16
C ALA A 39 12.60 7.57 8.94
N GLU A 40 13.26 6.47 9.24
CA GLU A 40 14.69 6.38 9.07
C GLU A 40 15.06 6.47 7.58
N TYR A 41 14.34 5.81 6.76
CA TYR A 41 14.58 5.83 5.32
C TYR A 41 14.41 7.24 4.78
N CYS A 42 13.41 7.97 5.30
CA CYS A 42 13.13 9.31 4.83
C CYS A 42 14.03 10.38 5.48
N GLY A 43 14.77 9.99 6.50
CA GLY A 43 15.63 10.94 7.19
C GLY A 43 14.89 11.94 8.05
N VAL A 44 13.72 11.56 8.58
CA VAL A 44 12.95 12.47 9.41
C VAL A 44 12.47 11.70 10.65
N SER A 45 11.82 12.39 11.56
CA SER A 45 11.35 11.75 12.78
C SER A 45 10.01 11.08 12.52
N VAL A 46 9.60 10.19 13.41
CA VAL A 46 8.33 9.53 13.31
C VAL A 46 7.22 10.58 13.40
N SER A 47 7.41 11.60 14.23
CA SER A 47 6.44 12.66 14.37
C SER A 47 6.23 13.38 13.04
N THR A 48 7.30 13.60 12.30
CA THR A 48 7.21 14.29 11.02
C THR A 48 6.39 13.45 10.05
N ILE A 49 6.58 12.14 10.05
CA ILE A 49 5.82 11.27 9.16
C ILE A 49 4.34 11.38 9.53
N THR A 50 4.02 11.25 10.82
CA THR A 50 2.65 11.30 11.28
C THR A 50 1.98 12.63 10.92
N GLN A 51 2.66 13.73 11.15
CA GLN A 51 2.09 15.02 10.86
C GLN A 51 1.92 15.24 9.37
N THR A 52 2.89 14.80 8.59
CA THR A 52 2.82 14.97 7.16
C THR A 52 1.61 14.22 6.60
N PHE A 53 1.38 13.00 7.07
CA PHE A 53 0.27 12.22 6.56
C PHE A 53 -1.06 12.87 6.96
N GLN A 54 -1.16 13.40 8.17
CA GLN A 54 -2.37 14.03 8.60
C GLN A 54 -2.64 15.30 7.81
N LYS A 55 -1.66 16.13 7.66
CA LYS A 55 -1.81 17.40 6.97
C LYS A 55 -1.98 17.29 5.47
N ARG A 56 -1.24 16.43 4.84
CA ARG A 56 -1.28 16.35 3.40
C ARG A 56 -2.24 15.32 2.84
N LEU A 57 -2.46 14.25 3.56
CA LEU A 57 -3.32 13.19 3.07
C LEU A 57 -4.56 12.95 3.93
N GLY A 58 -4.60 13.56 5.09
CA GLY A 58 -5.74 13.40 5.98
C GLY A 58 -5.94 12.00 6.51
N THR A 59 -4.86 11.23 6.62
CA THR A 59 -4.97 9.86 7.06
C THR A 59 -3.77 9.49 7.92
N THR A 60 -3.76 8.30 8.50
CA THR A 60 -2.63 7.85 9.29
C THR A 60 -1.75 7.01 8.37
N PHE A 61 -0.50 6.81 8.76
CA PHE A 61 0.40 5.99 7.98
C PHE A 61 -0.13 4.55 7.93
N HIS A 62 -0.69 4.08 9.03
CA HIS A 62 -1.20 2.72 9.08
C HIS A 62 -2.34 2.54 8.07
N GLN A 63 -3.25 3.49 7.97
CA GLN A 63 -4.34 3.41 7.03
C GLN A 63 -3.80 3.46 5.61
N TYR A 64 -2.80 4.28 5.38
CA TYR A 64 -2.18 4.38 4.07
C TYR A 64 -1.55 3.03 3.69
N LEU A 65 -0.83 2.40 4.61
CA LEU A 65 -0.18 1.14 4.36
C LEU A 65 -1.22 0.07 4.01
N THR A 66 -2.33 0.04 4.76
CA THR A 66 -3.38 -0.91 4.51
C THR A 66 -3.96 -0.70 3.12
N GLN A 67 -4.15 0.55 2.70
CA GLN A 67 -4.68 0.83 1.38
C GLN A 67 -3.73 0.33 0.30
N GLN A 68 -2.43 0.50 0.50
CA GLN A 68 -1.47 0.05 -0.48
C GLN A 68 -1.46 -1.48 -0.58
N ARG A 69 -1.61 -2.15 0.55
CA ARG A 69 -1.64 -3.59 0.56
C ARG A 69 -2.91 -4.11 -0.12
N MET A 70 -4.04 -3.42 0.09
CA MET A 70 -5.28 -3.84 -0.51
C MET A 70 -5.26 -3.63 -2.02
N LYS A 71 -4.56 -2.58 -2.46
CA LYS A 71 -4.45 -2.28 -3.87
C LYS A 71 -3.64 -3.38 -4.53
N ALA A 72 -2.54 -3.80 -3.89
CA ALA A 72 -1.71 -4.86 -4.41
C ALA A 72 -2.47 -6.18 -4.41
N ALA A 73 -3.29 -6.42 -3.38
CA ALA A 73 -4.05 -7.65 -3.30
C ALA A 73 -5.07 -7.69 -4.44
N ASP A 74 -5.69 -6.56 -4.74
CA ASP A 74 -6.67 -6.47 -5.83
C ASP A 74 -6.01 -6.91 -7.13
N GLU A 75 -4.80 -6.41 -7.40
CA GLU A 75 -4.09 -6.77 -8.61
C GLU A 75 -3.77 -8.25 -8.68
N LEU A 76 -3.34 -8.83 -7.56
CA LEU A 76 -3.00 -10.24 -7.54
C LEU A 76 -4.24 -11.12 -7.69
N ILE A 77 -5.36 -10.70 -7.12
CA ILE A 77 -6.58 -11.48 -7.22
C ILE A 77 -7.09 -11.53 -8.65
N ARG A 78 -6.73 -10.53 -9.45
CA ARG A 78 -7.13 -10.51 -10.85
C ARG A 78 -6.30 -11.47 -11.69
N THR A 79 -5.23 -11.99 -11.12
CA THR A 79 -4.41 -12.97 -11.81
C THR A 79 -4.80 -14.34 -11.27
N GLU A 80 -4.05 -15.38 -11.62
CA GLU A 80 -4.34 -16.71 -11.12
C GLU A 80 -3.57 -17.05 -9.87
N THR A 81 -3.06 -16.07 -9.17
CA THR A 81 -2.31 -16.29 -7.94
C THR A 81 -3.23 -16.99 -6.92
N PRO A 82 -2.77 -18.05 -6.27
CA PRO A 82 -3.59 -18.73 -5.28
C PRO A 82 -3.98 -17.76 -4.17
N LEU A 83 -5.25 -17.76 -3.81
CA LEU A 83 -5.72 -16.83 -2.81
C LEU A 83 -5.02 -16.95 -1.47
N GLU A 84 -4.62 -18.15 -1.09
CA GLU A 84 -3.95 -18.30 0.17
C GLU A 84 -2.55 -17.71 0.15
N GLU A 85 -2.05 -17.32 -1.01
CA GLU A 85 -0.76 -16.70 -1.10
C GLU A 85 -0.84 -15.20 -1.19
N VAL A 86 -1.96 -14.68 -1.63
CA VAL A 86 -2.12 -13.26 -1.83
C VAL A 86 -1.82 -12.47 -0.56
N GLY A 87 -2.37 -12.90 0.56
CA GLY A 87 -2.17 -12.18 1.82
C GLY A 87 -0.72 -12.06 2.19
N ARG A 88 0.03 -13.16 2.03
CA ARG A 88 1.42 -13.14 2.39
C ARG A 88 2.21 -12.27 1.43
N MET A 89 1.89 -12.32 0.18
CA MET A 89 2.60 -11.55 -0.82
C MET A 89 2.42 -10.04 -0.63
N VAL A 90 1.32 -9.62 -0.02
CA VAL A 90 1.11 -8.20 0.22
C VAL A 90 1.44 -7.78 1.65
N GLY A 91 2.05 -8.68 2.43
CA GLY A 91 2.57 -8.28 3.72
C GLY A 91 1.86 -8.75 4.97
N TYR A 92 0.89 -9.62 4.86
CA TYR A 92 0.20 -10.13 6.04
C TYR A 92 0.78 -11.49 6.41
N THR A 93 1.12 -11.67 7.67
CA THR A 93 1.69 -12.92 8.10
C THR A 93 0.61 -13.94 8.44
N ASP A 94 -0.60 -13.44 8.63
CA ASP A 94 -1.70 -14.24 9.10
C ASP A 94 -2.89 -14.11 8.18
N HIS A 95 -3.41 -15.21 7.71
CA HIS A 95 -4.52 -15.20 6.76
C HIS A 95 -5.77 -14.54 7.34
N SER A 96 -6.02 -14.73 8.62
CA SER A 96 -7.20 -14.15 9.24
C SER A 96 -7.16 -12.63 9.23
N THR A 97 -5.98 -12.07 9.47
CA THR A 97 -5.84 -10.64 9.50
C THR A 97 -6.04 -10.09 8.08
N PHE A 98 -5.50 -10.79 7.09
CA PHE A 98 -5.64 -10.37 5.71
C PHE A 98 -7.11 -10.44 5.32
N TYR A 99 -7.78 -11.52 5.67
CA TYR A 99 -9.17 -11.70 5.32
C TYR A 99 -10.02 -10.58 5.90
N ARG A 100 -9.80 -10.22 7.16
CA ARG A 100 -10.56 -9.16 7.78
C ARG A 100 -10.31 -7.82 7.12
N ALA A 101 -9.05 -7.51 6.82
CA ALA A 101 -8.71 -6.26 6.20
C ALA A 101 -9.34 -6.18 4.81
N PHE A 102 -9.32 -7.30 4.08
CA PHE A 102 -9.87 -7.33 2.74
C PHE A 102 -11.38 -7.13 2.78
N HIS A 103 -12.05 -7.83 3.70
CA HIS A 103 -13.48 -7.73 3.81
C HIS A 103 -13.88 -6.30 4.18
N GLN A 104 -13.12 -5.65 5.02
CA GLN A 104 -13.41 -4.30 5.40
C GLN A 104 -13.24 -3.35 4.23
N SER A 105 -12.27 -3.57 3.39
CA SER A 105 -12.00 -2.69 2.27
C SER A 105 -12.90 -2.91 1.07
N PHE A 106 -13.24 -4.17 0.80
CA PHE A 106 -14.00 -4.48 -0.40
C PHE A 106 -15.43 -4.98 -0.16
N GLY A 107 -15.78 -5.18 1.08
CA GLY A 107 -17.14 -5.63 1.41
C GLY A 107 -17.41 -7.09 1.15
N MET A 108 -16.42 -7.86 0.80
CA MET A 108 -16.61 -9.27 0.54
C MET A 108 -15.26 -9.97 0.70
N SER A 109 -15.27 -11.30 0.69
CA SER A 109 -14.04 -12.05 0.87
C SER A 109 -13.24 -12.06 -0.43
N PRO A 110 -11.96 -12.39 -0.37
CA PRO A 110 -11.15 -12.47 -1.57
C PRO A 110 -11.71 -13.45 -2.59
N ARG A 111 -12.25 -14.56 -2.13
CA ARG A 111 -12.83 -15.55 -3.02
C ARG A 111 -14.06 -15.01 -3.72
N GLU A 112 -14.94 -14.34 -2.99
CA GLU A 112 -16.13 -13.76 -3.58
C GLU A 112 -15.73 -12.68 -4.56
N TYR A 113 -14.74 -11.91 -4.23
CA TYR A 113 -14.30 -10.81 -5.08
C TYR A 113 -13.76 -11.37 -6.40
N ARG A 114 -12.94 -12.42 -6.33
CA ARG A 114 -12.39 -13.02 -7.54
C ARG A 114 -13.52 -13.58 -8.41
N ARG A 115 -14.51 -14.16 -7.78
CA ARG A 115 -15.60 -14.73 -8.51
C ARG A 115 -16.38 -13.63 -9.21
N GLU A 116 -16.56 -12.48 -8.55
CA GLU A 116 -17.27 -11.38 -9.15
C GLU A 116 -16.50 -10.82 -10.33
N ILE A 117 -15.20 -10.69 -10.22
CA ILE A 117 -14.37 -10.18 -11.29
C ILE A 117 -14.43 -11.14 -12.46
N GLN A 118 -14.33 -12.43 -12.23
CA GLN A 118 -14.36 -13.40 -13.29
C GLN A 118 -15.71 -13.41 -13.98
N ALA A 119 -16.77 -13.24 -13.25
CA ALA A 119 -18.09 -13.23 -13.81
C ALA A 119 -18.25 -12.04 -14.75
N LYS A 120 -17.76 -10.88 -14.34
CA LYS A 120 -17.86 -9.71 -15.18
C LYS A 120 -17.00 -9.80 -16.40
N GLU A 121 -15.78 -10.29 -16.26
CA GLU A 121 -14.88 -10.39 -17.37
C GLU A 121 -15.21 -11.55 -18.28
N GLY A 122 -15.70 -12.61 -17.71
CA GLY A 122 -16.00 -13.77 -18.49
C GLY A 122 -17.33 -13.64 -19.21
N GLY A 123 -18.17 -12.80 -18.66
CA GLY A 123 -19.46 -12.62 -19.24
C GLY A 123 -19.44 -11.75 -20.42
#